data_41aebd239b97c4a5ac03d0e501fffa45
#
_entry.id   41aebd239b97c4a5ac03d0e501fffa45
#
_cell.length_a   1.000
_cell.length_b   1.000
_cell.length_c   1.000
_cell.angle_alpha   90.00
_cell.angle_beta   90.00
_cell.angle_gamma   90.00
#
_symmetry.space_group_name_H-M   'P 1'
#
loop_
_entity.id
_entity.type
_entity.pdbx_description
1 polymer ?
#
loop_
_entity_poly.entity_id
_entity_poly.type
_entity_poly.pdbx_seq_one_letter_code
_entity_poly.pdbx_strand_id
1 'polypeptide(L)'
;MLPKKKIKSKKRSVTRLFLAGCGTIVVLLLAFCIWVYFSLFSGQDAIQTSPHYPFKSVEAKEKYLDHYEKRSQKWPVAYEDQMIQTSQGETFVRISGFDDAPPLVLIPSAGATSLLWTQNVEMLADRFKIYAIDNIYDFGRSRNTRPFETPNDLMLWLDELFDTLALENNINLMGLSYGGWISSQYVLHAPERLHKAVLIAPAATIIQLPGEWAWRGILSAIPNKFIMRKVMVEWAFKDLAAKDDAASQTAIDDLMNDAILAIKSFKFKMPIHPTVLSDHELESISIPTLFLVGENEVIYSAGDAIARLNLVAPQIKTEIIPNAGHDLTVVQSELVNTKVIEFLLDPMQSDSR
;
A
#
# COMPACT_ATOMS: atom_id res chain seq x y z
N MET A 1 -3.77 16.42 -77.57
CA MET A 1 -3.61 15.23 -76.72
C MET A 1 -2.51 15.51 -75.71
N LEU A 2 -2.86 15.80 -74.44
CA LEU A 2 -1.92 15.93 -73.36
C LEU A 2 -1.92 14.65 -72.49
N PRO A 3 -0.79 14.17 -72.03
CA PRO A 3 -0.72 12.88 -71.32
C PRO A 3 -1.16 13.03 -69.86
N LYS A 4 -2.06 12.15 -69.38
CA LYS A 4 -2.49 12.00 -68.01
C LYS A 4 -1.36 11.52 -67.13
N LYS A 5 -0.81 12.36 -66.26
CA LYS A 5 0.19 12.07 -65.26
C LYS A 5 -0.35 11.09 -64.19
N LYS A 6 0.34 9.98 -63.99
CA LYS A 6 0.05 8.93 -62.95
C LYS A 6 0.23 9.46 -61.52
N ILE A 7 -0.88 9.66 -60.80
CA ILE A 7 -0.91 9.99 -59.35
C ILE A 7 -1.15 8.71 -58.52
N LYS A 8 -0.67 7.58 -58.93
CA LYS A 8 -0.89 6.32 -58.19
C LYS A 8 0.27 5.81 -57.34
N SER A 9 1.48 6.39 -57.36
CA SER A 9 2.64 5.84 -56.68
C SER A 9 2.88 6.39 -55.25
N LYS A 10 2.46 7.61 -54.97
CA LYS A 10 2.70 8.25 -53.65
C LYS A 10 1.85 7.71 -52.51
N LYS A 11 0.58 7.32 -52.75
CA LYS A 11 -0.29 6.74 -51.70
C LYS A 11 0.17 5.36 -51.20
N ARG A 12 0.72 4.51 -52.06
CA ARG A 12 1.23 3.18 -51.68
C ARG A 12 2.49 3.25 -50.80
N SER A 13 3.32 4.26 -50.98
CA SER A 13 4.53 4.47 -50.17
C SER A 13 4.20 4.88 -48.75
N VAL A 14 3.26 5.83 -48.57
CA VAL A 14 2.83 6.33 -47.24
C VAL A 14 2.14 5.22 -46.44
N THR A 15 1.27 4.43 -47.06
CA THR A 15 0.60 3.29 -46.40
C THR A 15 1.58 2.21 -45.96
N ARG A 16 2.64 1.93 -46.79
CA ARG A 16 3.69 0.96 -46.43
C ARG A 16 4.57 1.49 -45.28
N LEU A 17 4.91 2.79 -45.26
CA LEU A 17 5.63 3.42 -44.14
C LEU A 17 4.80 3.39 -42.85
N PHE A 18 3.50 3.66 -42.94
CA PHE A 18 2.60 3.65 -41.79
C PHE A 18 2.43 2.23 -41.25
N LEU A 19 2.23 1.22 -42.09
CA LEU A 19 2.17 -0.19 -41.68
C LEU A 19 3.50 -0.71 -41.12
N ALA A 20 4.63 -0.29 -41.67
CA ALA A 20 5.96 -0.62 -41.12
C ALA A 20 6.16 0.03 -39.74
N GLY A 21 5.76 1.31 -39.57
CA GLY A 21 5.80 2.00 -38.27
C GLY A 21 4.90 1.35 -37.23
N CYS A 22 3.67 1.00 -37.57
CA CYS A 22 2.78 0.26 -36.66
C CYS A 22 3.33 -1.13 -36.30
N GLY A 23 3.90 -1.84 -37.26
CA GLY A 23 4.56 -3.14 -37.03
C GLY A 23 5.74 -3.02 -36.05
N THR A 24 6.56 -2.00 -36.23
CA THR A 24 7.71 -1.73 -35.33
C THR A 24 7.25 -1.43 -33.91
N ILE A 25 6.19 -0.60 -33.75
CA ILE A 25 5.62 -0.29 -32.44
C ILE A 25 5.07 -1.55 -31.76
N VAL A 26 4.37 -2.41 -32.49
CA VAL A 26 3.83 -3.67 -31.95
C VAL A 26 4.97 -4.60 -31.52
N VAL A 27 6.04 -4.72 -32.31
CA VAL A 27 7.22 -5.53 -31.96
C VAL A 27 7.92 -4.97 -30.71
N LEU A 28 8.07 -3.66 -30.61
CA LEU A 28 8.67 -3.03 -29.44
C LEU A 28 7.80 -3.21 -28.19
N LEU A 29 6.48 -3.13 -28.31
CA LEU A 29 5.55 -3.41 -27.22
C LEU A 29 5.60 -4.88 -26.80
N LEU A 30 5.66 -5.82 -27.74
CA LEU A 30 5.82 -7.24 -27.44
C LEU A 30 7.17 -7.52 -26.77
N ALA A 31 8.26 -6.96 -27.29
CA ALA A 31 9.58 -7.09 -26.67
C ALA A 31 9.61 -6.49 -25.25
N PHE A 32 8.95 -5.35 -25.04
CA PHE A 32 8.78 -4.75 -23.73
C PHE A 32 7.95 -5.64 -22.80
N CYS A 33 6.82 -6.18 -23.26
CA CYS A 33 6.00 -7.12 -22.47
C CYS A 33 6.77 -8.39 -22.11
N ILE A 34 7.54 -8.94 -23.05
CA ILE A 34 8.40 -10.11 -22.83
C ILE A 34 9.52 -9.76 -21.83
N TRP A 35 10.15 -8.60 -21.98
CA TRP A 35 11.17 -8.14 -21.03
C TRP A 35 10.59 -7.94 -19.64
N VAL A 36 9.41 -7.29 -19.51
CA VAL A 36 8.67 -7.13 -18.25
C VAL A 36 8.34 -8.51 -17.66
N TYR A 37 7.81 -9.41 -18.47
CA TYR A 37 7.50 -10.79 -18.04
C TYR A 37 8.75 -11.49 -17.48
N PHE A 38 9.85 -11.54 -18.22
CA PHE A 38 11.08 -12.15 -17.74
C PHE A 38 11.68 -11.40 -16.55
N SER A 39 11.61 -10.08 -16.50
CA SER A 39 12.09 -9.29 -15.35
C SER A 39 11.26 -9.52 -14.07
N LEU A 40 9.99 -9.77 -14.22
CA LEU A 40 9.07 -10.02 -13.11
C LEU A 40 9.07 -11.47 -12.65
N PHE A 41 9.19 -12.42 -13.56
CA PHE A 41 8.99 -13.85 -13.27
C PHE A 41 10.27 -14.71 -13.30
N SER A 42 11.40 -14.20 -13.82
CA SER A 42 12.66 -14.91 -13.71
C SER A 42 13.20 -14.81 -12.30
N GLY A 43 13.10 -15.90 -11.54
CA GLY A 43 13.71 -16.04 -10.21
C GLY A 43 12.76 -16.32 -9.07
N GLN A 44 11.50 -16.64 -9.33
CA GLN A 44 10.56 -17.06 -8.28
C GLN A 44 11.01 -18.34 -7.55
N ASP A 45 11.76 -19.24 -8.23
CA ASP A 45 12.23 -20.50 -7.62
C ASP A 45 13.40 -20.33 -6.64
N ALA A 46 13.98 -19.13 -6.51
CA ALA A 46 15.15 -18.87 -5.68
C ALA A 46 14.81 -18.37 -4.27
N ILE A 47 13.56 -18.48 -3.82
CA ILE A 47 13.06 -17.93 -2.56
C ILE A 47 13.83 -18.46 -1.34
N GLN A 48 14.30 -19.69 -1.36
CA GLN A 48 14.81 -20.35 -0.16
C GLN A 48 16.33 -20.52 -0.07
N THR A 49 17.09 -20.28 -1.13
CA THR A 49 18.51 -20.66 -1.17
C THR A 49 19.50 -19.50 -1.05
N SER A 50 19.04 -18.25 -1.19
CA SER A 50 19.93 -17.10 -1.14
C SER A 50 19.95 -16.47 0.27
N PRO A 51 21.13 -16.36 0.93
CA PRO A 51 21.25 -15.78 2.27
C PRO A 51 20.89 -14.28 2.32
N HIS A 52 20.80 -13.64 1.16
CA HIS A 52 20.40 -12.23 1.07
C HIS A 52 18.93 -12.04 0.64
N TYR A 53 18.16 -13.12 0.43
CA TYR A 53 16.73 -13.03 0.12
C TYR A 53 16.01 -12.17 1.18
N PRO A 54 15.07 -11.27 0.83
CA PRO A 54 14.43 -11.09 -0.49
C PRO A 54 15.16 -10.13 -1.45
N PHE A 55 16.34 -9.71 -1.15
CA PHE A 55 17.12 -8.77 -1.97
C PHE A 55 17.73 -9.46 -3.21
N LYS A 56 18.04 -8.66 -4.23
CA LYS A 56 18.68 -9.15 -5.48
C LYS A 56 20.14 -9.55 -5.27
N SER A 57 20.84 -8.86 -4.36
CA SER A 57 22.24 -9.14 -4.02
C SER A 57 22.57 -8.65 -2.59
N VAL A 58 23.76 -8.98 -2.11
CA VAL A 58 24.30 -8.49 -0.83
C VAL A 58 24.43 -6.96 -0.85
N GLU A 59 25.00 -6.40 -1.90
CA GLU A 59 25.19 -4.95 -2.06
C GLU A 59 23.85 -4.21 -2.11
N ALA A 60 22.84 -4.81 -2.78
CA ALA A 60 21.49 -4.25 -2.82
C ALA A 60 20.85 -4.23 -1.42
N LYS A 61 21.06 -5.29 -0.64
CA LYS A 61 20.61 -5.36 0.77
C LYS A 61 21.28 -4.29 1.62
N GLU A 62 22.60 -4.22 1.60
CA GLU A 62 23.36 -3.25 2.40
C GLU A 62 22.94 -1.81 2.08
N LYS A 63 22.87 -1.48 0.78
CA LYS A 63 22.43 -0.16 0.33
C LYS A 63 21.00 0.20 0.76
N TYR A 64 20.09 -0.77 0.69
CA TYR A 64 18.71 -0.55 1.12
C TYR A 64 18.60 -0.35 2.62
N LEU A 65 19.27 -1.20 3.41
CA LEU A 65 19.23 -1.10 4.87
C LEU A 65 19.91 0.17 5.39
N ASP A 66 21.03 0.62 4.79
CA ASP A 66 21.66 1.91 5.11
C ASP A 66 20.71 3.08 4.81
N HIS A 67 20.01 3.04 3.69
CA HIS A 67 18.99 4.05 3.38
C HIS A 67 17.81 4.01 4.35
N TYR A 68 17.30 2.82 4.66
CA TYR A 68 16.22 2.62 5.61
C TYR A 68 16.59 3.19 6.99
N GLU A 69 17.80 2.93 7.46
CA GLU A 69 18.30 3.46 8.75
C GLU A 69 18.35 4.99 8.75
N LYS A 70 18.85 5.61 7.67
CA LYS A 70 18.83 7.08 7.52
C LYS A 70 17.41 7.65 7.54
N ARG A 71 16.45 6.94 6.93
CA ARG A 71 15.04 7.33 6.97
C ARG A 71 14.46 7.16 8.38
N SER A 72 14.85 6.11 9.09
CA SER A 72 14.45 5.85 10.49
C SER A 72 14.82 6.97 11.46
N GLN A 73 15.89 7.71 11.21
CA GLN A 73 16.29 8.88 12.00
C GLN A 73 15.28 10.03 11.96
N LYS A 74 14.34 10.02 10.98
CA LYS A 74 13.25 10.98 10.93
C LYS A 74 12.02 10.59 11.76
N TRP A 75 12.05 9.41 12.40
CA TRP A 75 10.96 8.96 13.27
C TRP A 75 10.89 9.87 14.51
N PRO A 76 9.76 10.53 14.79
CA PRO A 76 9.73 11.68 15.69
C PRO A 76 9.71 11.33 17.18
N VAL A 77 9.50 10.06 17.53
CA VAL A 77 9.38 9.59 18.92
C VAL A 77 10.37 8.48 19.22
N ALA A 78 10.60 8.21 20.51
CA ALA A 78 11.40 7.06 20.92
C ALA A 78 10.79 5.74 20.41
N TYR A 79 11.63 4.81 19.99
CA TYR A 79 11.20 3.53 19.48
C TYR A 79 12.16 2.40 19.85
N GLU A 80 11.64 1.20 19.80
CA GLU A 80 12.38 -0.06 19.81
C GLU A 80 12.08 -0.84 18.53
N ASP A 81 13.12 -1.33 17.88
CA ASP A 81 12.99 -2.17 16.68
C ASP A 81 13.14 -3.64 17.07
N GLN A 82 12.18 -4.47 16.68
CA GLN A 82 12.20 -5.91 16.91
C GLN A 82 12.06 -6.69 15.61
N MET A 83 12.70 -7.87 15.55
CA MET A 83 12.50 -8.89 14.53
C MET A 83 11.73 -10.05 15.14
N ILE A 84 10.49 -10.18 14.77
CA ILE A 84 9.57 -11.20 15.30
C ILE A 84 9.59 -12.43 14.40
N GLN A 85 9.95 -13.58 14.98
CA GLN A 85 10.00 -14.85 14.25
C GLN A 85 8.63 -15.51 14.25
N THR A 86 8.14 -15.86 13.05
CA THR A 86 6.94 -16.65 12.83
C THR A 86 7.24 -17.84 11.94
N SER A 87 6.32 -18.76 11.75
CA SER A 87 6.46 -19.88 10.80
C SER A 87 6.51 -19.39 9.34
N GLN A 88 6.02 -18.17 9.09
CA GLN A 88 6.00 -17.53 7.78
C GLN A 88 7.31 -16.79 7.47
N GLY A 89 8.12 -16.50 8.48
CA GLY A 89 9.39 -15.79 8.37
C GLY A 89 9.64 -14.79 9.50
N GLU A 90 10.44 -13.79 9.24
CA GLU A 90 10.81 -12.72 10.17
C GLU A 90 10.04 -11.45 9.85
N THR A 91 9.32 -10.90 10.82
CA THR A 91 8.60 -9.63 10.69
C THR A 91 9.30 -8.54 11.47
N PHE A 92 9.64 -7.47 10.80
CA PHE A 92 10.13 -6.25 11.45
C PHE A 92 8.95 -5.46 12.03
N VAL A 93 9.11 -5.09 13.31
CA VAL A 93 8.13 -4.29 14.05
C VAL A 93 8.87 -3.15 14.74
N ARG A 94 8.41 -1.92 14.52
CA ARG A 94 8.84 -0.73 15.26
C ARG A 94 7.81 -0.42 16.32
N ILE A 95 8.25 -0.41 17.59
CA ILE A 95 7.40 -0.19 18.75
C ILE A 95 7.66 1.21 19.31
N SER A 96 6.59 1.96 19.59
CA SER A 96 6.65 3.31 20.18
C SER A 96 5.49 3.53 21.13
N GLY A 97 5.57 4.55 21.99
CA GLY A 97 4.53 4.87 22.97
C GLY A 97 4.74 4.20 24.32
N PHE A 98 3.77 4.32 25.20
CA PHE A 98 3.86 3.85 26.58
C PHE A 98 3.50 2.37 26.69
N ASP A 99 4.16 1.64 27.58
CA ASP A 99 3.99 0.19 27.73
C ASP A 99 2.59 -0.24 28.20
N ASP A 100 1.93 0.59 28.99
CA ASP A 100 0.60 0.37 29.54
C ASP A 100 -0.53 0.94 28.68
N ALA A 101 -0.21 1.61 27.56
CA ALA A 101 -1.19 2.15 26.63
C ALA A 101 -1.83 1.03 25.76
N PRO A 102 -3.09 1.22 25.32
CA PRO A 102 -3.76 0.27 24.45
C PRO A 102 -2.95 -0.01 23.17
N PRO A 103 -2.83 -1.28 22.72
CA PRO A 103 -2.09 -1.61 21.54
C PRO A 103 -2.77 -1.09 20.26
N LEU A 104 -1.97 -0.53 19.34
CA LEU A 104 -2.39 -0.13 18.00
C LEU A 104 -1.39 -0.66 16.98
N VAL A 105 -1.83 -1.61 16.16
CA VAL A 105 -1.04 -2.17 15.05
C VAL A 105 -1.28 -1.35 13.79
N LEU A 106 -0.19 -0.93 13.13
CA LEU A 106 -0.21 -0.12 11.92
C LEU A 106 0.30 -0.94 10.73
N ILE A 107 -0.58 -1.19 9.73
CA ILE A 107 -0.23 -1.92 8.51
C ILE A 107 -0.06 -0.92 7.35
N PRO A 108 1.13 -0.84 6.72
CA PRO A 108 1.39 0.12 5.66
C PRO A 108 0.71 -0.25 4.34
N SER A 109 0.66 0.69 3.41
CA SER A 109 0.21 0.46 2.03
C SER A 109 1.19 -0.42 1.24
N ALA A 110 0.76 -0.94 0.08
CA ALA A 110 1.63 -1.67 -0.83
C ALA A 110 2.85 -0.83 -1.24
N GLY A 111 4.01 -1.45 -1.25
CA GLY A 111 5.27 -0.81 -1.60
C GLY A 111 5.84 0.13 -0.53
N ALA A 112 5.17 0.26 0.61
CA ALA A 112 5.60 1.07 1.74
C ALA A 112 6.08 0.21 2.92
N THR A 113 6.68 0.86 3.90
CA THR A 113 7.17 0.24 5.14
C THR A 113 6.52 0.91 6.35
N SER A 114 6.85 0.46 7.56
CA SER A 114 6.45 1.12 8.81
C SER A 114 6.76 2.63 8.83
N LEU A 115 7.77 3.08 8.08
CA LEU A 115 8.15 4.50 7.95
C LEU A 115 7.08 5.38 7.28
N LEU A 116 6.07 4.77 6.64
CA LEU A 116 4.89 5.47 6.14
C LEU A 116 4.22 6.31 7.24
N TRP A 117 4.24 5.82 8.47
CA TRP A 117 3.54 6.40 9.60
C TRP A 117 4.30 7.52 10.32
N THR A 118 5.45 7.97 9.77
CA THR A 118 6.30 9.01 10.38
C THR A 118 5.52 10.30 10.70
N GLN A 119 4.55 10.69 9.86
CA GLN A 119 3.73 11.89 10.07
C GLN A 119 2.57 11.68 11.05
N ASN A 120 2.32 10.45 11.46
CA ASN A 120 1.15 10.09 12.27
C ASN A 120 1.55 9.63 13.67
N VAL A 121 2.72 9.02 13.80
CA VAL A 121 3.10 8.27 15.00
C VAL A 121 3.22 9.14 16.24
N GLU A 122 3.63 10.40 16.15
CA GLU A 122 3.82 11.27 17.32
C GLU A 122 2.51 11.43 18.09
N MET A 123 1.45 11.85 17.44
CA MET A 123 0.13 11.99 18.08
C MET A 123 -0.47 10.66 18.54
N LEU A 124 -0.23 9.60 17.78
CA LEU A 124 -0.75 8.27 18.10
C LEU A 124 -0.01 7.65 19.29
N ALA A 125 1.32 7.79 19.38
CA ALA A 125 2.13 7.26 20.46
C ALA A 125 1.89 7.91 21.82
N ASP A 126 1.32 9.11 21.85
CA ASP A 126 0.85 9.77 23.08
C ASP A 126 -0.36 9.04 23.72
N ARG A 127 -1.05 8.19 22.98
CA ARG A 127 -2.30 7.54 23.40
C ARG A 127 -2.26 6.02 23.31
N PHE A 128 -1.40 5.46 22.46
CA PHE A 128 -1.36 4.05 22.16
C PHE A 128 0.07 3.51 22.21
N LYS A 129 0.22 2.23 22.53
CA LYS A 129 1.43 1.48 22.25
C LYS A 129 1.38 1.04 20.79
N ILE A 130 2.21 1.66 19.99
CA ILE A 130 2.23 1.51 18.53
C ILE A 130 3.08 0.31 18.14
N TYR A 131 2.58 -0.53 17.23
CA TYR A 131 3.29 -1.61 16.56
C TYR A 131 3.26 -1.36 15.05
N ALA A 132 4.19 -0.54 14.55
CA ALA A 132 4.29 -0.26 13.12
C ALA A 132 5.09 -1.37 12.44
N ILE A 133 4.44 -2.17 11.59
CA ILE A 133 5.04 -3.34 10.95
C ILE A 133 5.53 -3.04 9.54
N ASP A 134 6.59 -3.72 9.10
CA ASP A 134 6.86 -3.90 7.67
C ASP A 134 6.12 -5.17 7.21
N ASN A 135 5.31 -5.05 6.16
CA ASN A 135 4.58 -6.21 5.62
C ASN A 135 5.57 -7.31 5.22
N ILE A 136 5.36 -8.53 5.72
CA ILE A 136 6.30 -9.65 5.50
C ILE A 136 6.46 -10.00 4.01
N TYR A 137 5.48 -9.69 3.19
CA TYR A 137 5.47 -10.02 1.76
C TYR A 137 5.66 -8.80 0.85
N ASP A 138 6.24 -7.72 1.37
CA ASP A 138 6.51 -6.48 0.64
C ASP A 138 7.95 -6.00 0.83
N PHE A 139 8.21 -4.73 0.58
CA PHE A 139 9.50 -4.09 0.88
C PHE A 139 9.66 -3.87 2.38
N GLY A 140 10.90 -3.62 2.80
CA GLY A 140 11.21 -3.33 4.20
C GLY A 140 12.28 -4.24 4.78
N ARG A 141 12.22 -4.42 6.09
CA ARG A 141 13.15 -5.26 6.84
C ARG A 141 12.61 -6.66 7.10
N SER A 142 11.31 -6.88 6.87
CA SER A 142 10.67 -8.19 6.99
C SER A 142 11.10 -9.15 5.89
N ARG A 143 11.04 -10.45 6.17
CA ARG A 143 11.47 -11.50 5.25
C ARG A 143 10.59 -12.74 5.37
N ASN A 144 9.84 -13.06 4.31
CA ASN A 144 9.10 -14.30 4.23
C ASN A 144 10.04 -15.49 3.93
N THR A 145 9.75 -16.66 4.51
CA THR A 145 10.43 -17.92 4.22
C THR A 145 9.57 -18.90 3.41
N ARG A 146 8.32 -18.52 3.16
CA ARG A 146 7.35 -19.27 2.36
C ARG A 146 6.68 -18.36 1.35
N PRO A 147 6.16 -18.87 0.23
CA PRO A 147 5.31 -18.09 -0.67
C PRO A 147 4.01 -17.71 0.05
N PHE A 148 3.46 -16.56 -0.33
CA PHE A 148 2.14 -16.09 0.07
C PHE A 148 1.27 -16.10 -1.19
N GLU A 149 0.23 -16.93 -1.22
CA GLU A 149 -0.58 -17.17 -2.41
C GLU A 149 -2.05 -16.75 -2.21
N THR A 150 -2.51 -16.77 -0.98
CA THR A 150 -3.91 -16.50 -0.62
C THR A 150 -4.02 -15.46 0.49
N PRO A 151 -5.19 -14.79 0.64
CA PRO A 151 -5.45 -13.93 1.80
C PRO A 151 -5.25 -14.65 3.13
N ASN A 152 -5.56 -15.95 3.20
CA ASN A 152 -5.41 -16.74 4.42
C ASN A 152 -3.94 -16.84 4.89
N ASP A 153 -2.97 -16.81 3.98
CA ASP A 153 -1.56 -16.80 4.36
C ASP A 153 -1.18 -15.53 5.13
N LEU A 154 -1.80 -14.40 4.78
CA LEU A 154 -1.65 -13.14 5.52
C LEU A 154 -2.33 -13.19 6.89
N MET A 155 -3.47 -13.86 6.99
CA MET A 155 -4.19 -14.01 8.26
C MET A 155 -3.40 -14.87 9.24
N LEU A 156 -2.92 -16.02 8.82
CA LEU A 156 -2.06 -16.90 9.62
C LEU A 156 -0.76 -16.19 10.06
N TRP A 157 -0.17 -15.39 9.19
CA TRP A 157 0.97 -14.58 9.55
C TRP A 157 0.65 -13.57 10.66
N LEU A 158 -0.48 -12.84 10.56
CA LEU A 158 -0.88 -11.89 11.59
C LEU A 158 -1.23 -12.57 12.91
N ASP A 159 -1.88 -13.73 12.89
CA ASP A 159 -2.16 -14.52 14.08
C ASP A 159 -0.87 -14.85 14.84
N GLU A 160 0.11 -15.45 14.15
CA GLU A 160 1.39 -15.82 14.75
C GLU A 160 2.20 -14.57 15.21
N LEU A 161 2.12 -13.47 14.46
CA LEU A 161 2.76 -12.21 14.83
C LEU A 161 2.19 -11.67 16.13
N PHE A 162 0.85 -11.61 16.24
CA PHE A 162 0.18 -11.07 17.42
C PHE A 162 0.39 -11.98 18.64
N ASP A 163 0.39 -13.30 18.45
CA ASP A 163 0.71 -14.25 19.52
C ASP A 163 2.13 -14.07 20.06
N THR A 164 3.11 -13.93 19.15
CA THR A 164 4.52 -13.75 19.53
C THR A 164 4.77 -12.40 20.22
N LEU A 165 4.00 -11.36 19.83
CA LEU A 165 4.02 -10.06 20.50
C LEU A 165 3.21 -10.02 21.80
N ALA A 166 2.60 -11.14 22.21
CA ALA A 166 1.70 -11.26 23.36
C ALA A 166 0.50 -10.28 23.29
N LEU A 167 0.01 -10.00 22.08
CA LEU A 167 -1.20 -9.24 21.83
C LEU A 167 -2.40 -10.19 21.80
N GLU A 168 -2.90 -10.55 22.98
CA GLU A 168 -3.95 -11.58 23.10
C GLU A 168 -5.29 -11.10 22.54
N ASN A 169 -5.81 -10.01 23.09
CA ASN A 169 -7.12 -9.43 22.77
C ASN A 169 -7.03 -7.91 22.82
N ASN A 170 -8.11 -7.23 22.44
CA ASN A 170 -8.22 -5.77 22.57
C ASN A 170 -7.26 -4.98 21.67
N ILE A 171 -6.88 -5.58 20.54
CA ILE A 171 -5.99 -4.97 19.56
C ILE A 171 -6.76 -3.92 18.75
N ASN A 172 -6.24 -2.69 18.70
CA ASN A 172 -6.66 -1.75 17.68
C ASN A 172 -5.85 -2.00 16.40
N LEU A 173 -6.52 -2.10 15.26
CA LEU A 173 -5.88 -2.39 13.98
C LEU A 173 -6.15 -1.27 12.99
N MET A 174 -5.09 -0.67 12.43
CA MET A 174 -5.19 0.39 11.45
C MET A 174 -4.37 0.07 10.21
N GLY A 175 -4.96 0.22 9.03
CA GLY A 175 -4.25 0.01 7.77
C GLY A 175 -4.60 1.03 6.71
N LEU A 176 -3.61 1.40 5.87
CA LEU A 176 -3.77 2.29 4.73
C LEU A 176 -3.75 1.49 3.42
N SER A 177 -4.70 1.76 2.52
CA SER A 177 -4.72 1.19 1.17
C SER A 177 -4.67 -0.35 1.19
N TYR A 178 -3.60 -0.97 0.71
CA TYR A 178 -3.40 -2.41 0.79
C TYR A 178 -3.39 -2.92 2.25
N GLY A 179 -2.75 -2.17 3.15
CA GLY A 179 -2.83 -2.44 4.59
C GLY A 179 -4.26 -2.34 5.14
N GLY A 180 -5.07 -1.44 4.61
CA GLY A 180 -6.49 -1.33 4.92
C GLY A 180 -7.30 -2.55 4.46
N TRP A 181 -6.97 -3.09 3.27
CA TRP A 181 -7.54 -4.34 2.81
C TRP A 181 -7.11 -5.52 3.69
N ILE A 182 -5.81 -5.64 4.03
CA ILE A 182 -5.33 -6.68 4.97
C ILE A 182 -6.08 -6.57 6.30
N SER A 183 -6.23 -5.36 6.84
CA SER A 183 -6.98 -5.12 8.08
C SER A 183 -8.43 -5.56 7.97
N SER A 184 -9.11 -5.31 6.84
CA SER A 184 -10.49 -5.74 6.63
C SER A 184 -10.63 -7.26 6.55
N GLN A 185 -9.65 -7.96 5.97
CA GLN A 185 -9.62 -9.43 5.97
C GLN A 185 -9.42 -9.96 7.40
N TYR A 186 -8.57 -9.31 8.21
CA TYR A 186 -8.34 -9.73 9.59
C TYR A 186 -9.56 -9.46 10.49
N VAL A 187 -10.30 -8.38 10.26
CA VAL A 187 -11.58 -8.10 10.92
C VAL A 187 -12.59 -9.22 10.71
N LEU A 188 -12.60 -9.84 9.53
CA LEU A 188 -13.47 -10.98 9.23
C LEU A 188 -12.91 -12.30 9.77
N HIS A 189 -11.59 -12.43 9.84
CA HIS A 189 -10.90 -13.66 10.26
C HIS A 189 -10.94 -13.89 11.77
N ALA A 190 -10.60 -12.88 12.57
CA ALA A 190 -10.47 -12.98 14.03
C ALA A 190 -11.02 -11.72 14.74
N PRO A 191 -12.34 -11.44 14.61
CA PRO A 191 -12.95 -10.26 15.22
C PRO A 191 -12.81 -10.23 16.74
N GLU A 192 -12.77 -11.40 17.40
CA GLU A 192 -12.66 -11.55 18.86
C GLU A 192 -11.30 -11.07 19.41
N ARG A 193 -10.28 -10.97 18.59
CA ARG A 193 -8.96 -10.41 18.98
C ARG A 193 -8.91 -8.90 18.93
N LEU A 194 -9.84 -8.30 18.19
CA LEU A 194 -9.82 -6.88 17.90
C LEU A 194 -10.74 -6.09 18.83
N HIS A 195 -10.25 -4.92 19.27
CA HIS A 195 -11.08 -3.93 19.94
C HIS A 195 -11.81 -3.06 18.90
N LYS A 196 -11.05 -2.44 17.99
CA LYS A 196 -11.56 -1.59 16.91
C LYS A 196 -10.67 -1.67 15.69
N ALA A 197 -11.22 -1.34 14.52
CA ALA A 197 -10.47 -1.27 13.28
C ALA A 197 -10.63 0.10 12.59
N VAL A 198 -9.54 0.57 11.96
CA VAL A 198 -9.53 1.78 11.13
C VAL A 198 -9.03 1.42 9.73
N LEU A 199 -9.90 1.54 8.75
CA LEU A 199 -9.64 1.24 7.35
C LEU A 199 -9.45 2.56 6.60
N ILE A 200 -8.20 2.92 6.32
CA ILE A 200 -7.88 4.19 5.64
C ILE A 200 -7.75 3.93 4.14
N ALA A 201 -8.64 4.50 3.35
CA ALA A 201 -8.68 4.37 1.89
C ALA A 201 -8.37 2.93 1.41
N PRO A 202 -9.04 1.89 1.97
CA PRO A 202 -8.67 0.49 1.76
C PRO A 202 -8.82 0.09 0.29
N ALA A 203 -7.76 -0.49 -0.30
CA ALA A 203 -7.72 -0.87 -1.70
C ALA A 203 -8.72 -1.99 -2.02
N ALA A 204 -9.56 -1.83 -3.03
CA ALA A 204 -10.55 -2.78 -3.51
C ALA A 204 -11.57 -3.30 -2.46
N THR A 205 -11.45 -2.97 -1.20
CA THR A 205 -12.25 -3.54 -0.11
C THR A 205 -13.75 -3.25 -0.25
N ILE A 206 -14.10 -2.00 -0.56
CA ILE A 206 -15.50 -1.56 -0.68
C ILE A 206 -15.91 -1.46 -2.15
N ILE A 207 -15.06 -0.93 -3.00
CA ILE A 207 -15.30 -0.73 -4.43
C ILE A 207 -14.10 -1.26 -5.20
N GLN A 208 -14.36 -1.85 -6.36
CA GLN A 208 -13.33 -2.37 -7.24
C GLN A 208 -12.39 -1.26 -7.72
N LEU A 209 -11.10 -1.59 -7.80
CA LEU A 209 -10.10 -0.68 -8.36
C LEU A 209 -10.37 -0.45 -9.86
N PRO A 210 -10.22 0.78 -10.37
CA PRO A 210 -10.38 1.06 -11.78
C PRO A 210 -9.27 0.40 -12.60
N GLY A 211 -9.54 0.12 -13.87
CA GLY A 211 -8.54 -0.45 -14.78
C GLY A 211 -7.27 0.40 -14.93
N GLU A 212 -7.38 1.68 -14.64
CA GLU A 212 -6.24 2.61 -14.60
C GLU A 212 -5.17 2.22 -13.58
N TRP A 213 -5.58 1.67 -12.45
CA TRP A 213 -4.68 1.15 -11.42
C TRP A 213 -3.68 0.11 -11.98
N ALA A 214 -4.14 -0.81 -12.82
CA ALA A 214 -3.31 -1.91 -13.30
C ALA A 214 -2.13 -1.41 -14.15
N TRP A 215 -2.37 -0.54 -15.15
CA TRP A 215 -1.27 -0.04 -15.98
C TRP A 215 -0.36 0.95 -15.24
N ARG A 216 -0.90 1.75 -14.31
CA ARG A 216 -0.09 2.62 -13.46
C ARG A 216 0.82 1.81 -12.54
N GLY A 217 0.31 0.73 -11.94
CA GLY A 217 1.11 -0.19 -11.14
C GLY A 217 2.28 -0.81 -11.94
N ILE A 218 2.01 -1.27 -13.18
CA ILE A 218 3.06 -1.81 -14.06
C ILE A 218 4.13 -0.73 -14.36
N LEU A 219 3.74 0.47 -14.71
CA LEU A 219 4.69 1.55 -15.02
C LEU A 219 5.46 2.03 -13.78
N SER A 220 4.84 2.01 -12.60
CA SER A 220 5.50 2.38 -11.35
C SER A 220 6.60 1.39 -10.94
N ALA A 221 6.56 0.15 -11.44
CA ALA A 221 7.63 -0.83 -11.25
C ALA A 221 8.91 -0.49 -12.05
N ILE A 222 8.88 0.50 -12.93
CA ILE A 222 10.07 1.00 -13.64
C ILE A 222 10.81 1.97 -12.72
N PRO A 223 12.07 1.69 -12.32
CA PRO A 223 12.82 2.53 -11.36
C PRO A 223 13.35 3.81 -12.01
N ASN A 224 12.45 4.67 -12.48
CA ASN A 224 12.73 5.94 -13.14
C ASN A 224 11.91 7.07 -12.49
N LYS A 225 12.58 8.09 -11.98
CA LYS A 225 11.94 9.21 -11.26
C LYS A 225 10.87 9.94 -12.09
N PHE A 226 11.13 10.17 -13.38
CA PHE A 226 10.18 10.86 -14.25
C PHE A 226 8.90 10.05 -14.46
N ILE A 227 9.04 8.75 -14.74
CA ILE A 227 7.89 7.85 -14.92
C ILE A 227 7.11 7.77 -13.61
N MET A 228 7.78 7.51 -12.49
CA MET A 228 7.13 7.39 -11.18
C MET A 228 6.39 8.66 -10.78
N ARG A 229 7.01 9.84 -11.01
CA ARG A 229 6.33 11.12 -10.77
C ARG A 229 5.04 11.23 -11.57
N LYS A 230 5.08 10.90 -12.87
CA LYS A 230 3.90 10.98 -13.76
C LYS A 230 2.81 9.99 -13.43
N VAL A 231 3.16 8.75 -13.07
CA VAL A 231 2.17 7.68 -12.91
C VAL A 231 1.66 7.54 -11.49
N MET A 232 2.44 7.94 -10.49
CA MET A 232 2.07 7.82 -9.08
C MET A 232 1.89 9.17 -8.40
N VAL A 233 2.89 10.08 -8.45
CA VAL A 233 2.84 11.31 -7.67
C VAL A 233 1.74 12.25 -8.18
N GLU A 234 1.70 12.50 -9.49
CA GLU A 234 0.68 13.39 -10.10
C GLU A 234 -0.73 12.74 -10.12
N TRP A 235 -0.88 11.55 -9.59
CA TRP A 235 -2.15 10.85 -9.51
C TRP A 235 -2.54 10.56 -8.06
N ALA A 236 -1.85 9.64 -7.40
CA ALA A 236 -2.20 9.19 -6.04
C ALA A 236 -1.72 10.17 -4.94
N PHE A 237 -0.73 11.00 -5.22
CA PHE A 237 -0.17 12.01 -4.31
C PHE A 237 -0.34 13.43 -4.86
N LYS A 238 -1.42 13.64 -5.63
CA LYS A 238 -1.66 14.92 -6.32
C LYS A 238 -1.88 16.10 -5.36
N ASP A 239 -2.51 15.85 -4.22
CA ASP A 239 -2.80 16.90 -3.25
C ASP A 239 -1.53 17.29 -2.48
N LEU A 240 -0.62 16.36 -2.20
CA LEU A 240 0.71 16.63 -1.71
C LEU A 240 1.53 17.41 -2.73
N ALA A 241 1.48 17.01 -4.00
CA ALA A 241 2.20 17.69 -5.08
C ALA A 241 1.70 19.12 -5.34
N ALA A 242 0.42 19.37 -5.06
CA ALA A 242 -0.21 20.69 -5.25
C ALA A 242 0.15 21.72 -4.17
N LYS A 243 0.68 21.29 -3.00
CA LYS A 243 1.08 22.21 -1.93
C LYS A 243 2.26 23.11 -2.31
N ASP A 244 3.12 22.70 -3.24
CA ASP A 244 4.27 23.45 -3.79
C ASP A 244 5.18 24.14 -2.75
N ASP A 245 5.23 23.59 -1.52
CA ASP A 245 6.14 24.03 -0.46
C ASP A 245 7.36 23.08 -0.33
N ALA A 246 8.42 23.54 0.31
CA ALA A 246 9.68 22.81 0.43
C ALA A 246 9.52 21.49 1.21
N ALA A 247 8.63 21.44 2.21
CA ALA A 247 8.40 20.24 3.00
C ALA A 247 7.69 19.17 2.18
N SER A 248 6.65 19.56 1.42
CA SER A 248 5.92 18.69 0.50
C SER A 248 6.79 18.14 -0.61
N GLN A 249 7.65 18.98 -1.22
CA GLN A 249 8.62 18.53 -2.23
C GLN A 249 9.64 17.54 -1.64
N THR A 250 10.11 17.78 -0.41
CA THR A 250 11.01 16.85 0.29
C THR A 250 10.31 15.52 0.55
N ALA A 251 9.05 15.53 1.00
CA ALA A 251 8.26 14.32 1.22
C ALA A 251 8.07 13.50 -0.07
N ILE A 252 7.80 14.16 -1.19
CA ILE A 252 7.69 13.53 -2.52
C ILE A 252 9.02 12.92 -2.94
N ASP A 253 10.13 13.65 -2.78
CA ASP A 253 11.46 13.16 -3.14
C ASP A 253 11.86 11.97 -2.28
N ASP A 254 11.59 11.99 -0.99
CA ASP A 254 11.78 10.87 -0.08
C ASP A 254 10.99 9.64 -0.53
N LEU A 255 9.67 9.80 -0.77
CA LEU A 255 8.79 8.74 -1.24
C LEU A 255 9.29 8.10 -2.56
N MET A 256 9.67 8.92 -3.54
CA MET A 256 10.19 8.44 -4.81
C MET A 256 11.54 7.73 -4.67
N ASN A 257 12.43 8.24 -3.81
CA ASN A 257 13.74 7.63 -3.57
C ASN A 257 13.59 6.29 -2.87
N ASP A 258 12.72 6.19 -1.85
CA ASP A 258 12.40 4.97 -1.13
C ASP A 258 11.87 3.90 -2.12
N ALA A 259 10.87 4.23 -2.92
CA ALA A 259 10.26 3.32 -3.88
C ALA A 259 11.25 2.87 -4.97
N ILE A 260 12.00 3.79 -5.57
CA ILE A 260 13.00 3.46 -6.62
C ILE A 260 14.10 2.56 -6.06
N LEU A 261 14.58 2.85 -4.85
CA LEU A 261 15.60 2.03 -4.23
C LEU A 261 15.06 0.64 -3.90
N ALA A 262 13.84 0.54 -3.39
CA ALA A 262 13.18 -0.73 -3.11
C ALA A 262 13.04 -1.56 -4.40
N ILE A 263 12.49 -1.02 -5.48
CA ILE A 263 12.36 -1.71 -6.78
C ILE A 263 13.72 -2.18 -7.31
N LYS A 264 14.79 -1.40 -7.12
CA LYS A 264 16.15 -1.79 -7.53
C LYS A 264 16.74 -2.89 -6.66
N SER A 265 16.38 -2.93 -5.39
CA SER A 265 17.03 -3.78 -4.39
C SER A 265 16.35 -5.12 -4.20
N PHE A 266 15.01 -5.17 -4.28
CA PHE A 266 14.24 -6.38 -4.00
C PHE A 266 14.00 -7.22 -5.27
N LYS A 267 13.91 -8.54 -5.08
CA LYS A 267 13.30 -9.44 -6.07
C LYS A 267 11.81 -9.10 -6.15
N PHE A 268 11.27 -9.15 -7.36
CA PHE A 268 9.85 -8.91 -7.54
C PHE A 268 9.03 -10.04 -6.90
N LYS A 269 7.96 -9.66 -6.23
CA LYS A 269 6.94 -10.57 -5.70
C LYS A 269 5.59 -10.12 -6.24
N MET A 270 4.77 -11.06 -6.70
CA MET A 270 3.39 -10.76 -7.06
C MET A 270 2.59 -10.56 -5.77
N PRO A 271 2.01 -9.39 -5.51
CA PRO A 271 1.17 -9.19 -4.34
C PRO A 271 -0.10 -10.05 -4.45
N ILE A 272 -0.63 -10.46 -3.29
CA ILE A 272 -1.98 -11.03 -3.23
C ILE A 272 -2.96 -9.93 -3.65
N HIS A 273 -3.78 -10.21 -4.67
CA HIS A 273 -4.70 -9.19 -5.17
C HIS A 273 -5.78 -8.86 -4.14
N PRO A 274 -5.95 -7.58 -3.81
CA PRO A 274 -7.04 -7.17 -2.95
C PRO A 274 -8.39 -7.42 -3.63
N THR A 275 -9.35 -7.89 -2.86
CA THR A 275 -10.69 -8.29 -3.32
C THR A 275 -11.76 -7.41 -2.69
N VAL A 276 -12.84 -7.15 -3.42
CA VAL A 276 -14.01 -6.45 -2.88
C VAL A 276 -14.77 -7.40 -1.97
N LEU A 277 -15.06 -6.94 -0.75
CA LEU A 277 -15.92 -7.67 0.16
C LEU A 277 -17.34 -7.76 -0.39
N SER A 278 -17.94 -8.92 -0.31
CA SER A 278 -19.36 -9.11 -0.59
C SER A 278 -20.23 -8.34 0.41
N ASP A 279 -21.50 -8.14 0.07
CA ASP A 279 -22.44 -7.47 0.97
C ASP A 279 -22.58 -8.24 2.29
N HIS A 280 -22.64 -9.58 2.22
CA HIS A 280 -22.68 -10.44 3.38
C HIS A 280 -21.44 -10.30 4.28
N GLU A 281 -20.23 -10.20 3.72
CA GLU A 281 -19.00 -9.97 4.50
C GLU A 281 -19.01 -8.60 5.16
N LEU A 282 -19.46 -7.55 4.46
CA LEU A 282 -19.60 -6.21 5.03
C LEU A 282 -20.63 -6.17 6.18
N GLU A 283 -21.78 -6.83 6.01
CA GLU A 283 -22.83 -6.97 7.03
C GLU A 283 -22.33 -7.72 8.27
N SER A 284 -21.43 -8.69 8.08
CA SER A 284 -20.89 -9.54 9.16
C SER A 284 -19.83 -8.87 10.02
N ILE A 285 -19.33 -7.68 9.64
CA ILE A 285 -18.37 -6.92 10.44
C ILE A 285 -19.03 -6.50 11.75
N SER A 286 -18.63 -7.15 12.84
CA SER A 286 -19.27 -7.02 14.15
C SER A 286 -18.54 -6.06 15.12
N ILE A 287 -17.24 -5.81 14.88
CA ILE A 287 -16.46 -4.89 15.71
C ILE A 287 -16.63 -3.44 15.24
N PRO A 288 -16.51 -2.46 16.13
CA PRO A 288 -16.51 -1.06 15.73
C PRO A 288 -15.43 -0.79 14.68
N THR A 289 -15.84 -0.33 13.53
CA THR A 289 -14.94 -0.10 12.39
C THR A 289 -15.15 1.31 11.85
N LEU A 290 -14.04 2.03 11.62
CA LEU A 290 -14.01 3.34 10.99
C LEU A 290 -13.45 3.21 9.57
N PHE A 291 -14.20 3.69 8.59
CA PHE A 291 -13.74 3.89 7.22
C PHE A 291 -13.39 5.36 7.02
N LEU A 292 -12.11 5.63 6.74
CA LEU A 292 -11.61 6.97 6.40
C LEU A 292 -11.22 7.02 4.93
N VAL A 293 -11.66 8.07 4.22
CA VAL A 293 -11.31 8.25 2.80
C VAL A 293 -11.10 9.73 2.51
N GLY A 294 -10.17 10.06 1.62
CA GLY A 294 -9.98 11.43 1.14
C GLY A 294 -11.10 11.87 0.21
N GLU A 295 -11.49 13.14 0.28
CA GLU A 295 -12.47 13.77 -0.63
C GLU A 295 -12.06 13.61 -2.11
N ASN A 296 -10.75 13.71 -2.37
CA ASN A 296 -10.14 13.66 -3.69
C ASN A 296 -9.59 12.27 -4.04
N GLU A 297 -10.10 11.19 -3.39
CA GLU A 297 -9.62 9.83 -3.65
C GLU A 297 -9.69 9.46 -5.14
N VAL A 298 -8.63 8.83 -5.65
CA VAL A 298 -8.46 8.55 -7.09
C VAL A 298 -8.47 7.06 -7.42
N ILE A 299 -8.21 6.19 -6.44
CA ILE A 299 -8.22 4.74 -6.71
C ILE A 299 -9.63 4.14 -6.69
N TYR A 300 -10.62 4.90 -6.25
CA TYR A 300 -12.06 4.66 -6.40
C TYR A 300 -12.85 5.92 -6.03
N SER A 301 -14.16 5.92 -6.28
CA SER A 301 -15.04 7.01 -5.87
C SER A 301 -15.33 6.95 -4.36
N ALA A 302 -14.88 7.95 -3.60
CA ALA A 302 -15.16 8.08 -2.17
C ALA A 302 -16.67 8.10 -1.90
N GLY A 303 -17.43 8.86 -2.72
CA GLY A 303 -18.89 8.95 -2.60
C GLY A 303 -19.59 7.60 -2.79
N ASP A 304 -19.21 6.83 -3.82
CA ASP A 304 -19.80 5.53 -4.07
C ASP A 304 -19.46 4.50 -3.01
N ALA A 305 -18.22 4.56 -2.46
CA ALA A 305 -17.81 3.71 -1.37
C ALA A 305 -18.65 3.96 -0.10
N ILE A 306 -18.84 5.24 0.27
CA ILE A 306 -19.68 5.62 1.40
C ILE A 306 -21.16 5.27 1.15
N ALA A 307 -21.68 5.51 -0.05
CA ALA A 307 -23.04 5.16 -0.39
C ALA A 307 -23.29 3.64 -0.23
N ARG A 308 -22.35 2.81 -0.70
CA ARG A 308 -22.43 1.35 -0.51
C ARG A 308 -22.39 0.97 0.97
N LEU A 309 -21.45 1.53 1.76
CA LEU A 309 -21.36 1.24 3.19
C LEU A 309 -22.63 1.66 3.94
N ASN A 310 -23.17 2.84 3.68
CA ASN A 310 -24.40 3.29 4.31
C ASN A 310 -25.61 2.40 3.97
N LEU A 311 -25.61 1.77 2.79
CA LEU A 311 -26.67 0.86 2.37
C LEU A 311 -26.53 -0.53 2.96
N VAL A 312 -25.30 -1.09 2.95
CA VAL A 312 -25.02 -2.50 3.22
C VAL A 312 -24.53 -2.72 4.65
N ALA A 313 -23.72 -1.80 5.17
CA ALA A 313 -23.05 -1.95 6.45
C ALA A 313 -23.07 -0.65 7.28
N PRO A 314 -24.28 -0.13 7.64
CA PRO A 314 -24.42 1.15 8.33
C PRO A 314 -23.79 1.17 9.73
N GLN A 315 -23.39 0.02 10.28
CA GLN A 315 -22.63 -0.10 11.52
C GLN A 315 -21.17 0.38 11.35
N ILE A 316 -20.64 0.44 10.14
CA ILE A 316 -19.32 0.98 9.86
C ILE A 316 -19.39 2.51 9.83
N LYS A 317 -18.67 3.15 10.75
CA LYS A 317 -18.58 4.62 10.75
C LYS A 317 -17.78 5.09 9.54
N THR A 318 -18.31 6.07 8.80
CA THR A 318 -17.64 6.63 7.60
C THR A 318 -17.28 8.10 7.83
N GLU A 319 -16.06 8.49 7.42
CA GLU A 319 -15.59 9.89 7.52
C GLU A 319 -14.84 10.26 6.23
N ILE A 320 -15.11 11.47 5.72
CA ILE A 320 -14.37 12.05 4.57
C ILE A 320 -13.35 13.04 5.11
N ILE A 321 -12.11 12.93 4.63
CA ILE A 321 -11.04 13.89 4.92
C ILE A 321 -10.99 14.92 3.79
N PRO A 322 -11.33 16.19 4.08
CA PRO A 322 -11.36 17.23 3.05
C PRO A 322 -9.97 17.59 2.54
N ASN A 323 -9.90 18.04 1.29
CA ASN A 323 -8.67 18.50 0.63
C ASN A 323 -7.54 17.47 0.66
N ALA A 324 -7.86 16.20 0.57
CA ALA A 324 -6.90 15.10 0.50
C ALA A 324 -7.45 13.97 -0.38
N GLY A 325 -6.55 13.30 -1.10
CA GLY A 325 -6.82 12.09 -1.87
C GLY A 325 -6.28 10.85 -1.17
N HIS A 326 -5.61 10.00 -1.95
CA HIS A 326 -5.00 8.77 -1.42
C HIS A 326 -3.82 9.05 -0.46
N ASP A 327 -3.31 10.27 -0.47
CA ASP A 327 -2.22 10.79 0.37
C ASP A 327 -2.70 11.42 1.69
N LEU A 328 -3.93 11.15 2.11
CA LEU A 328 -4.60 11.79 3.27
C LEU A 328 -3.78 11.71 4.56
N THR A 329 -3.07 10.59 4.82
CA THR A 329 -2.23 10.41 6.01
C THR A 329 -1.01 11.33 6.07
N VAL A 330 -0.64 11.95 4.95
CA VAL A 330 0.47 12.90 4.83
C VAL A 330 -0.05 14.33 4.71
N VAL A 331 -1.01 14.55 3.80
CA VAL A 331 -1.53 15.89 3.48
C VAL A 331 -2.35 16.47 4.61
N GLN A 332 -3.12 15.63 5.31
CA GLN A 332 -4.02 15.96 6.41
C GLN A 332 -3.73 15.11 7.66
N SER A 333 -2.44 14.86 7.94
CA SER A 333 -2.00 13.96 9.01
C SER A 333 -2.62 14.29 10.37
N GLU A 334 -2.66 15.55 10.75
CA GLU A 334 -3.24 16.01 12.01
C GLU A 334 -4.75 15.70 12.12
N LEU A 335 -5.52 15.99 11.05
CA LEU A 335 -6.95 15.70 11.03
C LEU A 335 -7.21 14.19 11.03
N VAL A 336 -6.45 13.41 10.25
CA VAL A 336 -6.55 11.94 10.23
C VAL A 336 -6.26 11.39 11.63
N ASN A 337 -5.17 11.83 12.27
CA ASN A 337 -4.81 11.40 13.61
C ASN A 337 -5.89 11.74 14.63
N THR A 338 -6.44 12.94 14.57
CA THR A 338 -7.54 13.38 15.46
C THR A 338 -8.76 12.46 15.30
N LYS A 339 -9.21 12.19 14.06
CA LYS A 339 -10.35 11.31 13.78
C LYS A 339 -10.10 9.87 14.24
N VAL A 340 -8.89 9.37 14.05
CA VAL A 340 -8.47 8.03 14.53
C VAL A 340 -8.50 7.96 16.04
N ILE A 341 -7.88 8.93 16.74
CA ILE A 341 -7.82 8.97 18.20
C ILE A 341 -9.22 9.11 18.81
N GLU A 342 -10.04 10.02 18.29
CA GLU A 342 -11.44 10.19 18.72
C GLU A 342 -12.20 8.87 18.60
N PHE A 343 -12.10 8.20 17.47
CA PHE A 343 -12.80 6.93 17.26
C PHE A 343 -12.29 5.81 18.16
N LEU A 344 -10.96 5.63 18.26
CA LEU A 344 -10.38 4.54 19.03
C LEU A 344 -10.61 4.70 20.55
N LEU A 345 -10.61 5.93 21.07
CA LEU A 345 -10.83 6.22 22.49
C LEU A 345 -12.29 6.42 22.86
N ASP A 346 -13.21 6.54 21.90
CA ASP A 346 -14.64 6.66 22.18
C ASP A 346 -15.10 5.43 22.99
N PRO A 347 -15.69 5.59 24.18
CA PRO A 347 -16.22 4.46 24.91
C PRO A 347 -17.24 3.71 24.04
N MET A 348 -17.10 2.39 23.92
CA MET A 348 -18.16 1.60 23.28
C MET A 348 -19.48 1.95 23.97
N GLN A 349 -20.45 2.41 23.20
CA GLN A 349 -21.80 2.56 23.74
C GLN A 349 -22.19 1.18 24.27
N SER A 350 -22.26 1.07 25.61
CA SER A 350 -22.79 -0.13 26.23
C SER A 350 -24.20 -0.31 25.66
N ASP A 351 -24.41 -1.42 24.94
CA ASP A 351 -25.74 -1.80 24.48
C ASP A 351 -26.70 -1.72 25.66
N SER A 352 -27.45 -0.62 25.73
CA SER A 352 -28.64 -0.54 26.56
C SER A 352 -29.71 -1.39 25.86
N ARG A 353 -29.61 -2.70 26.00
CA ARG A 353 -30.73 -3.61 25.75
C ARG A 353 -31.52 -3.84 27.02
#